data_91818300dddb72faa6fccbc1ba15fa33
#
_entry.id   91818300dddb72faa6fccbc1ba15fa33
#
_cell.length_a   1.000
_cell.length_b   1.000
_cell.length_c   1.000
_cell.angle_alpha   90.00
_cell.angle_beta   90.00
_cell.angle_gamma   90.00
#
_symmetry.space_group_name_H-M   'P 1'
#
loop_
_entity.id
_entity.type
_entity.pdbx_description
1 polymer ?
#
loop_
_entity_poly.entity_id
_entity_poly.type
_entity_poly.pdbx_seq_one_letter_code
_entity_poly.pdbx_strand_id
1 'polypeptide(L)'
;NSVSTRDASKYGELKDRVQRIAHRTLRNQVREYVNYTKRIPIVQDFTMTEAELELYKRVTEYIETAVYGINPIVRPLLSITLRKILASSSYAISFTLQRILGKLKAYEKEFNEGDFSIQQDYSNLKDDYDIFEDDDVENAQGEDELLTPFPIDLSIGVLRDEIRQVEECIEIAKSIEVETKAVGLLSALRKGFEKIDSLKANHKALIFTESRRTQEYLRRYLEANGYEG
;
A
#
# COMPACT_ATOMS: atom_id res chain seq x y z
N ASN A 1 11.34 18.84 -17.87
CA ASN A 1 12.27 19.81 -17.27
C ASN A 1 12.20 19.69 -15.75
N SER A 2 12.95 18.74 -15.19
CA SER A 2 13.08 18.56 -13.77
C SER A 2 13.79 19.76 -13.14
N VAL A 3 13.09 20.49 -12.29
CA VAL A 3 13.68 21.55 -11.48
C VAL A 3 14.59 20.89 -10.44
N SER A 4 15.90 20.96 -10.66
CA SER A 4 16.85 20.51 -9.66
C SER A 4 16.69 21.38 -8.40
N THR A 5 16.40 20.79 -7.26
CA THR A 5 16.21 21.43 -5.95
C THR A 5 17.48 22.14 -5.41
N ARG A 6 18.59 22.13 -6.16
CA ARG A 6 19.87 22.70 -5.75
C ARG A 6 20.17 24.11 -6.25
N ASP A 7 19.28 24.70 -7.05
CA ASP A 7 19.51 26.01 -7.64
C ASP A 7 18.66 27.09 -6.96
N ALA A 8 19.25 27.78 -5.98
CA ALA A 8 18.57 28.79 -5.17
C ALA A 8 18.03 29.97 -6.02
N SER A 9 18.64 30.26 -7.19
CA SER A 9 18.18 31.34 -8.10
C SER A 9 16.84 31.01 -8.75
N LYS A 10 16.63 29.74 -9.12
CA LYS A 10 15.35 29.24 -9.68
C LYS A 10 14.22 29.22 -8.64
N TYR A 11 14.56 29.05 -7.37
CA TYR A 11 13.60 29.15 -6.28
C TYR A 11 13.04 30.57 -6.11
N GLY A 12 13.87 31.59 -6.27
CA GLY A 12 13.44 32.98 -6.23
C GLY A 12 12.46 33.32 -7.36
N GLU A 13 12.80 32.95 -8.59
CA GLU A 13 11.93 33.17 -9.76
C GLU A 13 10.58 32.40 -9.64
N LEU A 14 10.60 31.14 -9.20
CA LEU A 14 9.41 30.36 -8.98
C LEU A 14 8.51 31.00 -7.91
N LYS A 15 9.10 31.45 -6.81
CA LYS A 15 8.39 32.13 -5.73
C LYS A 15 7.69 33.38 -6.23
N ASP A 16 8.37 34.22 -7.00
CA ASP A 16 7.83 35.47 -7.55
C ASP A 16 6.68 35.21 -8.55
N ARG A 17 6.79 34.16 -9.37
CA ARG A 17 5.71 33.75 -10.27
C ARG A 17 4.49 33.23 -9.49
N VAL A 18 4.71 32.41 -8.47
CA VAL A 18 3.62 31.82 -7.65
C VAL A 18 2.94 32.90 -6.81
N GLN A 19 3.66 33.87 -6.24
CA GLN A 19 3.08 34.95 -5.43
C GLN A 19 2.07 35.81 -6.19
N ARG A 20 2.16 35.89 -7.53
CA ARG A 20 1.22 36.65 -8.35
C ARG A 20 -0.15 35.96 -8.52
N ILE A 21 -0.20 34.66 -8.40
CA ILE A 21 -1.39 33.84 -8.69
C ILE A 21 -1.90 33.07 -7.48
N ALA A 22 -1.12 32.97 -6.41
CA ALA A 22 -1.48 32.21 -5.21
C ALA A 22 -1.24 33.05 -3.94
N HIS A 23 -2.28 33.21 -3.15
CA HIS A 23 -2.20 33.77 -1.81
C HIS A 23 -2.28 32.67 -0.78
N ARG A 24 -1.24 32.54 0.04
CA ARG A 24 -1.21 31.60 1.16
C ARG A 24 -1.42 32.33 2.45
N THR A 25 -2.56 32.10 3.09
CA THR A 25 -2.84 32.58 4.44
C THR A 25 -2.47 31.50 5.45
N LEU A 26 -1.57 31.79 6.36
CA LEU A 26 -1.21 30.87 7.44
C LEU A 26 -2.21 31.01 8.60
N ARG A 27 -2.50 29.90 9.30
CA ARG A 27 -3.41 29.90 10.45
C ARG A 27 -3.02 30.89 11.57
N ASN A 28 -1.71 31.13 11.75
CA ASN A 28 -1.23 32.10 12.74
C ASN A 28 -1.55 33.55 12.36
N GLN A 29 -1.72 33.88 11.07
CA GLN A 29 -2.05 35.23 10.59
C GLN A 29 -3.53 35.58 10.78
N VAL A 30 -4.39 34.57 10.95
CA VAL A 30 -5.84 34.76 11.07
C VAL A 30 -6.37 34.34 12.45
N ARG A 31 -5.50 34.16 13.44
CA ARG A 31 -5.89 33.78 14.80
C ARG A 31 -6.78 34.83 15.50
N GLU A 32 -6.63 36.10 15.13
CA GLU A 32 -7.47 37.17 15.67
C GLU A 32 -8.92 37.10 15.18
N TYR A 33 -9.13 36.49 13.99
CA TYR A 33 -10.43 36.40 13.35
C TYR A 33 -11.08 35.02 13.45
N VAL A 34 -10.26 33.96 13.60
CA VAL A 34 -10.72 32.57 13.63
C VAL A 34 -10.04 31.80 14.75
N ASN A 35 -10.86 31.32 15.70
CA ASN A 35 -10.39 30.46 16.76
C ASN A 35 -10.18 29.03 16.23
N TYR A 36 -8.93 28.67 15.96
CA TYR A 36 -8.58 27.30 15.58
C TYR A 36 -8.37 26.41 16.81
N THR A 37 -8.90 25.20 16.74
CA THR A 37 -8.62 24.18 17.75
C THR A 37 -7.13 23.82 17.78
N LYS A 38 -6.61 23.62 18.98
CA LYS A 38 -5.22 23.17 19.16
C LYS A 38 -5.11 21.69 18.80
N ARG A 39 -4.20 21.34 17.88
CA ARG A 39 -3.86 19.97 17.59
C ARG A 39 -2.78 19.50 18.56
N ILE A 40 -3.01 18.35 19.16
CA ILE A 40 -2.06 17.69 20.06
C ILE A 40 -1.66 16.38 19.35
N PRO A 41 -0.43 16.27 18.81
CA PRO A 41 0.01 15.02 18.22
C PRO A 41 0.28 13.99 19.30
N ILE A 42 -0.18 12.75 19.08
CA ILE A 42 0.16 11.58 19.90
C ILE A 42 0.83 10.60 18.95
N VAL A 43 2.06 10.22 19.27
CA VAL A 43 2.81 9.22 18.52
C VAL A 43 2.73 7.92 19.31
N GLN A 44 2.40 6.82 18.63
CA GLN A 44 2.43 5.48 19.18
C GLN A 44 3.39 4.63 18.37
N ASP A 45 4.51 4.29 19.00
CA ASP A 45 5.49 3.38 18.43
C ASP A 45 5.02 1.94 18.59
N PHE A 46 5.42 1.09 17.66
CA PHE A 46 5.22 -0.35 17.69
C PHE A 46 6.46 -1.05 17.14
N THR A 47 6.69 -2.28 17.57
CA THR A 47 7.78 -3.12 17.09
C THR A 47 7.16 -4.34 16.43
N MET A 48 7.54 -4.62 15.20
CA MET A 48 7.08 -5.82 14.47
C MET A 48 7.47 -7.09 15.22
N THR A 49 6.61 -8.09 15.18
CA THR A 49 6.94 -9.46 15.61
C THR A 49 7.93 -10.09 14.63
N GLU A 50 8.54 -11.20 15.02
CA GLU A 50 9.42 -11.97 14.13
C GLU A 50 8.68 -12.44 12.88
N ALA A 51 7.42 -12.88 13.03
CA ALA A 51 6.58 -13.31 11.89
C ALA A 51 6.26 -12.15 10.94
N GLU A 52 5.93 -10.96 11.46
CA GLU A 52 5.69 -9.77 10.64
C GLU A 52 6.97 -9.34 9.89
N LEU A 53 8.12 -9.43 10.56
CA LEU A 53 9.42 -9.09 9.96
C LEU A 53 9.82 -10.11 8.88
N GLU A 54 9.59 -11.40 9.12
CA GLU A 54 9.86 -12.46 8.14
C GLU A 54 8.96 -12.31 6.91
N LEU A 55 7.66 -12.07 7.12
CA LEU A 55 6.73 -11.78 6.02
C LEU A 55 7.22 -10.59 5.19
N TYR A 56 7.63 -9.49 5.85
CA TYR A 56 8.13 -8.30 5.16
C TYR A 56 9.34 -8.61 4.29
N LYS A 57 10.30 -9.38 4.81
CA LYS A 57 11.52 -9.77 4.06
C LYS A 57 11.16 -10.63 2.86
N ARG A 58 10.38 -11.70 3.06
CA ARG A 58 10.04 -12.65 1.97
C ARG A 58 9.19 -12.02 0.87
N VAL A 59 8.19 -11.21 1.24
CA VAL A 59 7.40 -10.50 0.22
C VAL A 59 8.26 -9.48 -0.53
N THR A 60 9.19 -8.80 0.15
CA THR A 60 10.10 -7.86 -0.51
C THR A 60 11.02 -8.59 -1.49
N GLU A 61 11.59 -9.73 -1.10
CA GLU A 61 12.41 -10.57 -1.94
C GLU A 61 11.62 -11.11 -3.14
N TYR A 62 10.40 -11.60 -2.91
CA TYR A 62 9.50 -12.02 -3.98
C TYR A 62 9.24 -10.91 -5.00
N ILE A 63 8.91 -9.69 -4.55
CA ILE A 63 8.67 -8.55 -5.45
C ILE A 63 9.89 -8.28 -6.36
N GLU A 64 11.10 -8.47 -5.85
CA GLU A 64 12.34 -8.23 -6.59
C GLU A 64 12.68 -9.36 -7.56
N THR A 65 12.32 -10.60 -7.24
CA THR A 65 12.71 -11.81 -8.00
C THR A 65 11.59 -12.39 -8.87
N ALA A 66 10.33 -12.01 -8.66
CA ALA A 66 9.18 -12.53 -9.39
C ALA A 66 9.37 -12.43 -10.92
N VAL A 67 8.98 -13.48 -11.65
CA VAL A 67 9.11 -13.56 -13.10
C VAL A 67 7.73 -13.58 -13.77
N TYR A 68 6.84 -14.42 -13.27
CA TYR A 68 5.50 -14.65 -13.83
C TYR A 68 4.39 -13.87 -13.12
N GLY A 69 4.45 -13.77 -11.81
CA GLY A 69 3.41 -13.12 -11.02
C GLY A 69 3.45 -11.60 -11.11
N ILE A 70 4.64 -11.03 -11.35
CA ILE A 70 4.84 -9.58 -11.47
C ILE A 70 5.55 -9.29 -12.78
N ASN A 71 4.85 -8.61 -13.69
CA ASN A 71 5.43 -8.21 -14.96
C ASN A 71 6.64 -7.28 -14.74
N PRO A 72 7.82 -7.60 -15.35
CA PRO A 72 9.04 -6.81 -15.18
C PRO A 72 8.91 -5.33 -15.58
N ILE A 73 8.09 -5.02 -16.57
CA ILE A 73 7.90 -3.65 -17.09
C ILE A 73 7.18 -2.77 -16.07
N VAL A 74 6.12 -3.29 -15.44
CA VAL A 74 5.32 -2.56 -14.45
C VAL A 74 5.79 -2.82 -13.01
N ARG A 75 6.81 -3.68 -12.82
CA ARG A 75 7.37 -4.00 -11.50
C ARG A 75 7.71 -2.78 -10.64
N PRO A 76 8.33 -1.69 -11.14
CA PRO A 76 8.64 -0.54 -10.30
C PRO A 76 7.38 0.07 -9.67
N LEU A 77 6.28 0.17 -10.42
CA LEU A 77 5.01 0.69 -9.92
C LEU A 77 4.35 -0.30 -8.96
N LEU A 78 4.22 -1.56 -9.37
CA LEU A 78 3.64 -2.62 -8.54
C LEU A 78 4.42 -2.84 -7.25
N SER A 79 5.75 -2.71 -7.27
CA SER A 79 6.59 -2.82 -6.07
C SER A 79 6.22 -1.78 -5.01
N ILE A 80 6.00 -0.53 -5.40
CA ILE A 80 5.60 0.53 -4.48
C ILE A 80 4.26 0.18 -3.85
N THR A 81 3.33 -0.26 -4.66
CA THR A 81 1.97 -0.58 -4.24
C THR A 81 1.91 -1.81 -3.34
N LEU A 82 2.59 -2.90 -3.72
CA LEU A 82 2.68 -4.11 -2.89
C LEU A 82 3.35 -3.82 -1.54
N ARG A 83 4.40 -2.97 -1.53
CA ARG A 83 5.03 -2.52 -0.28
C ARG A 83 4.11 -1.66 0.57
N LYS A 84 3.26 -0.83 -0.02
CA LYS A 84 2.23 -0.06 0.71
C LYS A 84 1.19 -1.00 1.34
N ILE A 85 0.69 -1.99 0.60
CA ILE A 85 -0.26 -2.97 1.11
C ILE A 85 0.37 -3.77 2.25
N LEU A 86 1.59 -4.28 2.06
CA LEU A 86 2.35 -5.01 3.07
C LEU A 86 2.56 -4.17 4.32
N ALA A 87 2.91 -2.89 4.14
CA ALA A 87 3.04 -1.95 5.24
C ALA A 87 1.70 -1.58 5.88
N SER A 88 0.57 -1.75 5.19
CA SER A 88 -0.76 -1.52 5.73
C SER A 88 -1.19 -2.65 6.67
N SER A 89 -1.22 -3.89 6.17
CA SER A 89 -1.51 -5.07 7.00
C SER A 89 -1.11 -6.39 6.33
N SER A 90 -0.77 -7.40 7.15
CA SER A 90 -0.53 -8.78 6.73
C SER A 90 -1.81 -9.40 6.16
N TYR A 91 -2.97 -9.02 6.72
CA TYR A 91 -4.28 -9.42 6.20
C TYR A 91 -4.49 -8.94 4.77
N ALA A 92 -4.22 -7.66 4.48
CA ALA A 92 -4.40 -7.11 3.14
C ALA A 92 -3.46 -7.75 2.11
N ILE A 93 -2.16 -7.91 2.43
CA ILE A 93 -1.21 -8.52 1.50
C ILE A 93 -1.52 -9.98 1.22
N SER A 94 -2.09 -10.73 2.17
CA SER A 94 -2.46 -12.13 1.97
C SER A 94 -3.46 -12.32 0.83
N PHE A 95 -4.42 -11.41 0.67
CA PHE A 95 -5.38 -11.45 -0.45
C PHE A 95 -4.71 -11.18 -1.79
N THR A 96 -3.81 -10.22 -1.84
CA THR A 96 -3.06 -9.91 -3.06
C THR A 96 -2.18 -11.09 -3.47
N LEU A 97 -1.48 -11.71 -2.51
CA LEU A 97 -0.68 -12.90 -2.76
C LEU A 97 -1.53 -14.10 -3.22
N GLN A 98 -2.74 -14.29 -2.67
CA GLN A 98 -3.65 -15.33 -3.12
C GLN A 98 -4.09 -15.15 -4.58
N ARG A 99 -4.33 -13.91 -5.02
CA ARG A 99 -4.64 -13.61 -6.43
C ARG A 99 -3.44 -13.92 -7.34
N ILE A 100 -2.24 -13.48 -6.94
CA ILE A 100 -1.00 -13.81 -7.65
C ILE A 100 -0.84 -15.34 -7.75
N LEU A 101 -1.07 -16.06 -6.65
CA LEU A 101 -1.01 -17.52 -6.63
C LEU A 101 -2.01 -18.16 -7.61
N GLY A 102 -3.23 -17.64 -7.65
CA GLY A 102 -4.26 -18.11 -8.59
C GLY A 102 -3.81 -17.97 -10.05
N LYS A 103 -3.21 -16.85 -10.39
CA LYS A 103 -2.61 -16.60 -11.71
C LYS A 103 -1.46 -17.57 -12.03
N LEU A 104 -0.53 -17.74 -11.10
CA LEU A 104 0.61 -18.64 -11.28
C LEU A 104 0.16 -20.10 -11.49
N LYS A 105 -0.86 -20.54 -10.74
CA LYS A 105 -1.44 -21.89 -10.91
C LYS A 105 -2.18 -22.05 -12.24
N ALA A 106 -2.82 -21.01 -12.75
CA ALA A 106 -3.40 -21.02 -14.08
C ALA A 106 -2.31 -21.20 -15.15
N TYR A 107 -1.21 -20.47 -15.05
CA TYR A 107 -0.04 -20.63 -15.94
C TYR A 107 0.58 -22.03 -15.85
N GLU A 108 0.69 -22.60 -14.64
CA GLU A 108 1.19 -23.97 -14.48
C GLU A 108 0.30 -25.00 -15.20
N LYS A 109 -1.02 -24.80 -15.14
CA LYS A 109 -1.97 -25.66 -15.85
C LYS A 109 -1.79 -25.56 -17.37
N GLU A 110 -1.73 -24.33 -17.93
CA GLU A 110 -1.50 -24.10 -19.35
C GLU A 110 -0.15 -24.69 -19.82
N PHE A 111 0.88 -24.59 -19.00
CA PHE A 111 2.18 -25.20 -19.26
C PHE A 111 2.09 -26.72 -19.40
N ASN A 112 1.36 -27.38 -18.50
CA ASN A 112 1.18 -28.81 -18.50
C ASN A 112 0.29 -29.31 -19.65
N GLU A 113 -0.62 -28.47 -20.15
CA GLU A 113 -1.50 -28.78 -21.29
C GLU A 113 -0.82 -28.52 -22.64
N GLY A 114 0.37 -27.91 -22.65
CA GLY A 114 1.13 -27.60 -23.87
C GLY A 114 0.60 -26.39 -24.65
N ASP A 115 -0.30 -25.63 -24.07
CA ASP A 115 -1.03 -24.50 -24.70
C ASP A 115 -0.56 -23.16 -24.12
N PHE A 116 0.67 -23.13 -23.60
CA PHE A 116 1.20 -22.00 -22.88
C PHE A 116 1.53 -20.84 -23.83
N SER A 117 0.67 -19.85 -23.88
CA SER A 117 0.94 -18.54 -24.47
C SER A 117 0.74 -17.47 -23.40
N ILE A 118 1.81 -16.84 -22.95
CA ILE A 118 1.65 -15.63 -22.11
C ILE A 118 1.09 -14.53 -22.99
N GLN A 119 -0.23 -14.47 -23.09
CA GLN A 119 -0.88 -13.21 -23.40
C GLN A 119 -0.82 -12.38 -22.14
N GLN A 120 0.09 -11.41 -22.14
CA GLN A 120 0.18 -10.42 -21.06
C GLN A 120 -1.08 -9.55 -21.14
N ASP A 121 -2.14 -10.02 -20.53
CA ASP A 121 -3.38 -9.25 -20.41
C ASP A 121 -3.23 -8.22 -19.29
N TYR A 122 -2.77 -7.03 -19.68
CA TYR A 122 -2.59 -5.90 -18.77
C TYR A 122 -3.91 -5.31 -18.27
N SER A 123 -5.05 -5.61 -18.95
CA SER A 123 -6.36 -5.14 -18.53
C SER A 123 -6.77 -5.74 -17.19
N ASN A 124 -6.41 -7.00 -16.94
CA ASN A 124 -6.70 -7.69 -15.68
C ASN A 124 -5.83 -7.20 -14.51
N LEU A 125 -4.69 -6.54 -14.77
CA LEU A 125 -3.89 -5.93 -13.69
C LEU A 125 -4.62 -4.72 -13.07
N LYS A 126 -5.42 -4.01 -13.83
CA LYS A 126 -6.16 -2.84 -13.37
C LYS A 126 -7.34 -3.26 -12.46
N ASP A 127 -8.03 -4.34 -12.82
CA ASP A 127 -9.16 -4.88 -12.06
C ASP A 127 -8.73 -5.75 -10.88
N ASP A 128 -7.52 -6.35 -10.95
CA ASP A 128 -7.00 -7.25 -9.94
C ASP A 128 -6.47 -6.54 -8.69
N TYR A 129 -6.06 -5.30 -8.82
CA TYR A 129 -5.57 -4.52 -7.68
C TYR A 129 -6.59 -3.43 -7.37
N ASP A 130 -7.29 -3.50 -6.23
CA ASP A 130 -8.11 -2.43 -5.64
C ASP A 130 -7.32 -1.10 -5.41
N ILE A 131 -6.15 -1.01 -6.01
CA ILE A 131 -5.10 -0.06 -5.77
C ILE A 131 -5.22 1.17 -6.67
N PHE A 132 -5.93 1.03 -7.80
CA PHE A 132 -5.99 2.07 -8.82
C PHE A 132 -7.31 2.86 -8.77
N GLU A 133 -8.00 2.90 -7.62
CA GLU A 133 -9.14 3.80 -7.42
C GLU A 133 -8.72 5.26 -7.16
N ASP A 134 -7.41 5.56 -7.03
CA ASP A 134 -6.94 6.94 -6.98
C ASP A 134 -6.76 7.48 -8.41
N ASP A 135 -7.39 8.62 -8.67
CA ASP A 135 -7.49 9.36 -9.94
C ASP A 135 -6.15 9.68 -10.66
N ASP A 136 -5.02 9.30 -10.10
CA ASP A 136 -3.68 9.59 -10.64
C ASP A 136 -3.24 8.67 -11.80
N VAL A 137 -4.01 7.64 -12.17
CA VAL A 137 -3.64 6.68 -13.22
C VAL A 137 -4.30 6.98 -14.58
N GLU A 138 -5.23 7.93 -14.66
CA GLU A 138 -5.86 8.32 -15.94
C GLU A 138 -4.87 8.90 -16.98
N ASN A 139 -3.62 9.21 -16.60
CA ASN A 139 -2.61 9.77 -17.49
C ASN A 139 -1.54 8.78 -17.99
N ALA A 140 -1.67 7.49 -17.73
CA ALA A 140 -0.82 6.47 -18.35
C ALA A 140 -1.33 6.10 -19.77
N GLN A 141 -1.57 7.11 -20.60
CA GLN A 141 -1.76 6.95 -22.05
C GLN A 141 -0.39 6.74 -22.71
N GLY A 142 0.02 5.50 -22.76
CA GLY A 142 1.22 5.01 -23.43
C GLY A 142 1.08 3.52 -23.65
N GLU A 143 -0.14 3.07 -23.93
CA GLU A 143 -0.52 1.65 -23.91
C GLU A 143 0.07 0.83 -25.07
N ASP A 144 0.47 1.43 -26.19
CA ASP A 144 0.90 0.70 -27.38
C ASP A 144 2.40 0.40 -27.46
N GLU A 145 3.27 1.06 -26.69
CA GLU A 145 4.72 0.80 -26.73
C GLU A 145 5.22 -0.20 -25.67
N LEU A 146 4.38 -0.62 -24.75
CA LEU A 146 4.74 -1.52 -23.63
C LEU A 146 4.52 -3.01 -23.96
N LEU A 147 4.06 -3.34 -25.17
CA LEU A 147 3.68 -4.69 -25.60
C LEU A 147 4.83 -5.50 -26.22
N THR A 148 6.08 -5.14 -26.01
CA THR A 148 7.18 -6.02 -26.45
C THR A 148 7.21 -7.25 -25.56
N PRO A 149 7.07 -8.48 -26.13
CA PRO A 149 7.24 -9.71 -25.38
C PRO A 149 8.66 -9.72 -24.81
N PHE A 150 8.77 -9.77 -23.48
CA PHE A 150 10.07 -9.99 -22.86
C PHE A 150 10.50 -11.41 -23.19
N PRO A 151 11.70 -11.65 -23.77
CA PRO A 151 12.22 -12.99 -23.98
C PRO A 151 12.63 -13.54 -22.62
N ILE A 152 11.69 -14.13 -21.90
CA ILE A 152 11.97 -14.90 -20.70
C ILE A 152 12.17 -16.34 -21.16
N ASP A 153 13.28 -16.93 -20.78
CA ASP A 153 13.46 -18.38 -20.92
C ASP A 153 12.49 -19.05 -19.94
N LEU A 154 11.28 -19.35 -20.45
CA LEU A 154 10.13 -19.77 -19.67
C LEU A 154 10.31 -21.22 -19.23
N SER A 155 10.79 -21.43 -18.00
CA SER A 155 10.95 -22.73 -17.39
C SER A 155 9.84 -23.03 -16.40
N ILE A 156 9.18 -24.18 -16.54
CA ILE A 156 8.20 -24.69 -15.57
C ILE A 156 8.80 -24.80 -14.15
N GLY A 157 10.11 -25.03 -14.05
CA GLY A 157 10.83 -25.06 -12.78
C GLY A 157 10.80 -23.71 -12.07
N VAL A 158 11.09 -22.63 -12.79
CA VAL A 158 11.03 -21.25 -12.24
C VAL A 158 9.62 -20.90 -11.81
N LEU A 159 8.60 -21.27 -12.60
CA LEU A 159 7.20 -21.04 -12.25
C LEU A 159 6.81 -21.76 -10.96
N ARG A 160 7.21 -23.03 -10.78
CA ARG A 160 6.94 -23.79 -9.57
C ARG A 160 7.67 -23.26 -8.35
N ASP A 161 8.89 -22.77 -8.51
CA ASP A 161 9.63 -22.13 -7.43
C ASP A 161 8.94 -20.82 -7.01
N GLU A 162 8.44 -20.05 -7.96
CA GLU A 162 7.67 -18.83 -7.67
C GLU A 162 6.34 -19.14 -6.95
N ILE A 163 5.61 -20.17 -7.38
CA ILE A 163 4.40 -20.66 -6.70
C ILE A 163 4.71 -20.98 -5.24
N ARG A 164 5.77 -21.73 -4.97
CA ARG A 164 6.17 -22.11 -3.61
C ARG A 164 6.51 -20.88 -2.76
N GLN A 165 7.25 -19.91 -3.29
CA GLN A 165 7.57 -18.66 -2.57
C GLN A 165 6.30 -17.91 -2.16
N VAL A 166 5.33 -17.79 -3.07
CA VAL A 166 4.06 -17.11 -2.78
C VAL A 166 3.24 -17.88 -1.76
N GLU A 167 3.18 -19.22 -1.84
CA GLU A 167 2.50 -20.06 -0.85
C GLU A 167 3.09 -19.90 0.56
N GLU A 168 4.41 -19.91 0.68
CA GLU A 168 5.11 -19.66 1.95
C GLU A 168 4.78 -18.27 2.52
N CYS A 169 4.76 -17.23 1.69
CA CYS A 169 4.37 -15.90 2.13
C CYS A 169 2.92 -15.85 2.64
N ILE A 170 2.00 -16.56 1.96
CA ILE A 170 0.58 -16.63 2.38
C ILE A 170 0.45 -17.36 3.73
N GLU A 171 1.18 -18.44 3.94
CA GLU A 171 1.17 -19.16 5.20
C GLU A 171 1.66 -18.31 6.36
N ILE A 172 2.78 -17.59 6.18
CA ILE A 172 3.28 -16.66 7.19
C ILE A 172 2.24 -15.56 7.47
N ALA A 173 1.67 -14.96 6.40
CA ALA A 173 0.66 -13.91 6.58
C ALA A 173 -0.56 -14.41 7.36
N LYS A 174 -1.02 -15.64 7.13
CA LYS A 174 -2.13 -16.26 7.86
C LYS A 174 -1.78 -16.65 9.30
N SER A 175 -0.53 -16.89 9.62
CA SER A 175 -0.09 -17.19 11.00
C SER A 175 -0.10 -15.96 11.90
N ILE A 176 -0.16 -14.76 11.33
CA ILE A 176 -0.25 -13.50 12.08
C ILE A 176 -1.71 -13.26 12.46
N GLU A 177 -2.10 -13.69 13.65
CA GLU A 177 -3.48 -13.55 14.15
C GLU A 177 -3.81 -12.08 14.48
N VAL A 178 -2.86 -11.39 15.13
CA VAL A 178 -3.03 -10.00 15.54
C VAL A 178 -1.78 -9.20 15.18
N GLU A 179 -1.99 -8.13 14.46
CA GLU A 179 -0.90 -7.26 14.02
C GLU A 179 -0.47 -6.28 15.11
N THR A 180 0.83 -6.05 15.24
CA THR A 180 1.37 -5.09 16.21
C THR A 180 0.86 -3.67 16.00
N LYS A 181 0.57 -3.28 14.75
CA LYS A 181 -0.08 -2.00 14.43
C LYS A 181 -1.50 -1.89 14.99
N ALA A 182 -2.28 -2.97 14.94
CA ALA A 182 -3.63 -2.99 15.48
C ALA A 182 -3.61 -2.87 17.03
N VAL A 183 -2.66 -3.53 17.68
CA VAL A 183 -2.41 -3.37 19.13
C VAL A 183 -2.00 -1.94 19.46
N GLY A 184 -1.09 -1.37 18.66
CA GLY A 184 -0.67 0.03 18.78
C GLY A 184 -1.83 1.00 18.61
N LEU A 185 -2.75 0.74 17.67
CA LEU A 185 -3.96 1.52 17.47
C LEU A 185 -4.86 1.53 18.70
N LEU A 186 -5.12 0.36 19.34
CA LEU A 186 -5.89 0.32 20.57
C LEU A 186 -5.25 1.14 21.69
N SER A 187 -3.94 1.07 21.82
CA SER A 187 -3.20 1.88 22.80
C SER A 187 -3.33 3.37 22.51
N ALA A 188 -3.24 3.76 21.23
CA ALA A 188 -3.41 5.15 20.81
C ALA A 188 -4.83 5.66 21.06
N LEU A 189 -5.86 4.83 20.78
CA LEU A 189 -7.27 5.18 21.04
C LEU A 189 -7.52 5.38 22.53
N ARG A 190 -7.05 4.50 23.41
CA ARG A 190 -7.18 4.65 24.87
C ARG A 190 -6.57 5.96 25.35
N LYS A 191 -5.30 6.22 24.99
CA LYS A 191 -4.63 7.50 25.34
C LYS A 191 -5.36 8.72 24.77
N GLY A 192 -5.89 8.60 23.55
CA GLY A 192 -6.65 9.63 22.89
C GLY A 192 -7.95 9.94 23.64
N PHE A 193 -8.71 8.92 24.02
CA PHE A 193 -9.97 9.07 24.74
C PHE A 193 -9.78 9.58 26.17
N GLU A 194 -8.76 9.12 26.91
CA GLU A 194 -8.37 9.70 28.20
C GLU A 194 -8.11 11.21 28.07
N LYS A 195 -7.46 11.62 26.98
CA LYS A 195 -7.24 13.06 26.72
C LYS A 195 -8.52 13.79 26.37
N ILE A 196 -9.41 13.19 25.60
CA ILE A 196 -10.72 13.72 25.23
C ILE A 196 -11.58 13.91 26.48
N ASP A 197 -11.57 12.95 27.45
CA ASP A 197 -12.26 13.06 28.73
C ASP A 197 -11.79 14.29 29.53
N SER A 198 -10.48 14.51 29.57
CA SER A 198 -9.93 15.70 30.22
C SER A 198 -10.41 17.01 29.62
N LEU A 199 -10.83 16.98 28.35
CA LEU A 199 -11.36 18.12 27.59
C LEU A 199 -12.89 18.17 27.59
N LYS A 200 -13.58 17.20 28.22
CA LYS A 200 -15.05 17.05 28.25
C LYS A 200 -15.66 17.02 26.83
N ALA A 201 -14.97 16.38 25.87
CA ALA A 201 -15.41 16.25 24.49
C ALA A 201 -15.97 14.85 24.21
N ASN A 202 -16.67 14.69 23.10
CA ASN A 202 -17.27 13.41 22.72
C ASN A 202 -16.21 12.39 22.26
N HIS A 203 -16.37 11.14 22.67
CA HIS A 203 -15.55 10.01 22.25
C HIS A 203 -15.82 9.65 20.78
N LYS A 204 -15.11 10.29 19.87
CA LYS A 204 -15.16 10.00 18.44
C LYS A 204 -13.75 10.01 17.88
N ALA A 205 -13.42 9.00 17.07
CA ALA A 205 -12.17 8.91 16.35
C ALA A 205 -12.44 8.63 14.88
N LEU A 206 -11.64 9.23 14.00
CA LEU A 206 -11.60 8.90 12.58
C LEU A 206 -10.29 8.18 12.31
N ILE A 207 -10.39 6.99 11.73
CA ILE A 207 -9.24 6.15 11.38
C ILE A 207 -9.14 6.14 9.87
N PHE A 208 -7.97 6.53 9.36
CA PHE A 208 -7.68 6.54 7.93
C PHE A 208 -6.74 5.37 7.58
N THR A 209 -7.06 4.67 6.53
CA THR A 209 -6.21 3.63 5.93
C THR A 209 -6.33 3.69 4.41
N GLU A 210 -5.26 3.37 3.70
CA GLU A 210 -5.25 3.34 2.23
C GLU A 210 -5.88 2.06 1.66
N SER A 211 -6.03 1.01 2.48
CA SER A 211 -6.51 -0.30 2.04
C SER A 211 -7.90 -0.63 2.61
N ARG A 212 -8.86 -0.95 1.73
CA ARG A 212 -10.20 -1.44 2.12
C ARG A 212 -10.11 -2.75 2.92
N ARG A 213 -9.17 -3.62 2.61
CA ARG A 213 -8.95 -4.87 3.37
C ARG A 213 -8.46 -4.59 4.77
N THR A 214 -7.54 -3.63 4.92
CA THR A 214 -7.10 -3.18 6.24
C THR A 214 -8.26 -2.53 7.01
N GLN A 215 -9.12 -1.75 6.35
CA GLN A 215 -10.31 -1.19 6.97
C GLN A 215 -11.23 -2.28 7.52
N GLU A 216 -11.51 -3.32 6.74
CA GLU A 216 -12.33 -4.46 7.15
C GLU A 216 -11.73 -5.21 8.35
N TYR A 217 -10.42 -5.48 8.31
CA TYR A 217 -9.68 -6.08 9.41
C TYR A 217 -9.77 -5.24 10.69
N LEU A 218 -9.46 -3.93 10.58
CA LEU A 218 -9.47 -3.01 11.72
C LEU A 218 -10.88 -2.87 12.30
N ARG A 219 -11.93 -2.82 11.47
CA ARG A 219 -13.30 -2.78 11.94
C ARG A 219 -13.62 -3.99 12.82
N ARG A 220 -13.36 -5.21 12.33
CA ARG A 220 -13.59 -6.45 13.10
C ARG A 220 -12.77 -6.48 14.38
N TYR A 221 -11.52 -6.05 14.30
CA TYR A 221 -10.62 -6.02 15.46
C TYR A 221 -11.08 -5.03 16.53
N LEU A 222 -11.52 -3.85 16.13
CA LEU A 222 -12.03 -2.83 17.04
C LEU A 222 -13.36 -3.25 17.66
N GLU A 223 -14.30 -3.79 16.88
CA GLU A 223 -15.58 -4.34 17.38
C GLU A 223 -15.33 -5.43 18.43
N ALA A 224 -14.41 -6.36 18.18
CA ALA A 224 -14.02 -7.40 19.14
C ALA A 224 -13.37 -6.84 20.43
N ASN A 225 -12.85 -5.62 20.39
CA ASN A 225 -12.26 -4.92 21.54
C ASN A 225 -13.19 -3.87 22.17
N GLY A 226 -14.49 -3.89 21.82
CA GLY A 226 -15.53 -3.06 22.45
C GLY A 226 -15.66 -1.64 21.88
N TYR A 227 -15.13 -1.40 20.69
CA TYR A 227 -15.33 -0.16 19.94
C TYR A 227 -16.41 -0.40 18.88
N GLU A 228 -17.56 0.23 19.04
CA GLU A 228 -18.65 0.23 18.07
C GLU A 228 -18.59 1.51 17.23
N GLY A 229 -18.80 1.39 15.90
CA GLY A 229 -18.73 2.53 14.99
C GLY A 229 -19.70 2.43 13.84
#